data_e5c27f32ded39478266a0d85579de337
#
_entry.id   e5c27f32ded39478266a0d85579de337
#
_cell.length_a   1.000
_cell.length_b   1.000
_cell.length_c   1.000
_cell.angle_alpha   90.00
_cell.angle_beta   90.00
_cell.angle_gamma   90.00
#
_symmetry.space_group_name_H-M   'P 1'
#
loop_
_entity.id
_entity.type
_entity.pdbx_description
1 polymer ?
#
loop_
_entity_poly.entity_id
_entity_poly.type
_entity_poly.pdbx_seq_one_letter_code
_entity_poly.pdbx_strand_id
1 'polypeptide(L)'
;SQVIGTFLSVGFLALDGLNGVAGWRYLFAFDALISGVIAIFTFFFMPPTVTRTSGRVRGRKGWFTPEEEGILVNRVLRDDPFKGDMNNRQGVKWSDVWFCLKDLDSWPLYLLGFSITIPSQPPSTYLSFILRLLNYNVRDSNLLAIPSQILWSLNMIWPTLLSNRLREKSLVSSLAGVWGLPCLIALVSLPHAMGSHYGWSRYALLTLLIPCPYPLPLMVGWVSENAYSVRTRTAVSYTHLRA
;
A
#
# COMPACT_ATOMS: atom_id res chain seq x y z
N SER A 1 9.20 -0.81 1.55
CA SER A 1 9.38 -1.69 2.72
C SER A 1 9.55 -3.17 2.35
N GLN A 2 8.75 -3.74 1.44
CA GLN A 2 8.81 -5.16 1.08
C GLN A 2 10.19 -5.61 0.57
N VAL A 3 10.85 -4.85 -0.30
CA VAL A 3 12.19 -5.16 -0.81
C VAL A 3 13.20 -5.28 0.33
N ILE A 4 13.18 -4.31 1.26
CA ILE A 4 14.07 -4.31 2.43
C ILE A 4 13.75 -5.52 3.32
N GLY A 5 12.48 -5.79 3.57
CA GLY A 5 12.04 -6.96 4.36
C GLY A 5 12.51 -8.28 3.77
N THR A 6 12.47 -8.42 2.44
CA THR A 6 12.95 -9.64 1.77
C THR A 6 14.47 -9.81 1.89
N PHE A 7 15.26 -8.73 1.73
CA PHE A 7 16.71 -8.79 1.98
C PHE A 7 17.03 -9.13 3.43
N LEU A 8 16.31 -8.52 4.38
CA LEU A 8 16.46 -8.83 5.81
C LEU A 8 16.11 -10.29 6.10
N SER A 9 15.04 -10.81 5.49
CA SER A 9 14.65 -12.22 5.67
C SER A 9 15.73 -13.18 5.20
N VAL A 10 16.36 -12.92 4.04
CA VAL A 10 17.49 -13.72 3.55
C VAL A 10 18.68 -13.66 4.52
N GLY A 11 19.00 -12.48 5.03
CA GLY A 11 20.09 -12.30 5.99
C GLY A 11 19.85 -13.00 7.31
N PHE A 12 18.66 -12.85 7.90
CA PHE A 12 18.34 -13.47 9.18
C PHE A 12 18.09 -14.97 9.10
N LEU A 13 17.57 -15.48 7.99
CA LEU A 13 17.47 -16.93 7.77
C LEU A 13 18.83 -17.61 7.63
N ALA A 14 19.87 -16.87 7.20
CA ALA A 14 21.24 -17.39 7.21
C ALA A 14 21.81 -17.60 8.63
N LEU A 15 21.18 -16.98 9.66
CA LEU A 15 21.54 -17.14 11.07
C LEU A 15 20.76 -18.29 11.75
N ASP A 16 20.05 -19.12 10.97
CA ASP A 16 19.27 -20.22 11.50
C ASP A 16 20.16 -21.22 12.27
N GLY A 17 19.73 -21.58 13.47
CA GLY A 17 20.51 -22.45 14.36
C GLY A 17 21.58 -21.75 15.21
N LEU A 18 21.85 -20.46 15.03
CA LEU A 18 22.78 -19.73 15.87
C LEU A 18 22.24 -19.66 17.32
N ASN A 19 23.05 -20.06 18.28
CA ASN A 19 22.64 -20.16 19.70
C ASN A 19 21.38 -21.04 19.95
N GLY A 20 21.07 -21.97 19.05
CA GLY A 20 19.89 -22.82 19.15
C GLY A 20 18.56 -22.11 18.88
N VAL A 21 18.60 -20.89 18.32
CA VAL A 21 17.42 -20.08 18.00
C VAL A 21 17.14 -20.13 16.52
N ALA A 22 15.87 -20.32 16.15
CA ALA A 22 15.46 -20.34 14.75
C ALA A 22 15.59 -18.94 14.11
N GLY A 23 16.10 -18.84 12.87
CA GLY A 23 16.40 -17.61 12.16
C GLY A 23 15.22 -16.63 12.03
N TRP A 24 13.99 -17.15 11.90
CA TRP A 24 12.79 -16.30 11.84
C TRP A 24 12.54 -15.50 13.12
N ARG A 25 12.97 -15.99 14.29
CA ARG A 25 12.82 -15.27 15.56
C ARG A 25 13.70 -14.02 15.59
N TYR A 26 14.90 -14.08 15.05
CA TYR A 26 15.77 -12.91 14.92
C TYR A 26 15.16 -11.85 14.01
N LEU A 27 14.55 -12.27 12.89
CA LEU A 27 13.86 -11.36 11.97
C LEU A 27 12.73 -10.61 12.66
N PHE A 28 11.82 -11.32 13.33
CA PHE A 28 10.70 -10.69 14.05
C PHE A 28 11.16 -9.81 15.22
N ALA A 29 12.19 -10.22 15.96
CA ALA A 29 12.73 -9.43 17.06
C ALA A 29 13.33 -8.10 16.53
N PHE A 30 14.03 -8.14 15.41
CA PHE A 30 14.61 -6.96 14.77
C PHE A 30 13.52 -6.01 14.25
N ASP A 31 12.52 -6.54 13.59
CA ASP A 31 11.39 -5.76 13.07
C ASP A 31 10.57 -5.11 14.20
N ALA A 32 10.33 -5.85 15.28
CA ALA A 32 9.67 -5.34 16.48
C ALA A 32 10.50 -4.23 17.14
N LEU A 33 11.82 -4.39 17.21
CA LEU A 33 12.72 -3.37 17.77
C LEU A 33 12.69 -2.08 16.97
N ILE A 34 12.83 -2.17 15.64
CA ILE A 34 12.76 -0.98 14.77
C ILE A 34 11.40 -0.30 14.89
N SER A 35 10.31 -1.07 14.80
CA SER A 35 8.95 -0.54 14.93
C SER A 35 8.73 0.11 16.29
N GLY A 36 9.24 -0.49 17.36
CA GLY A 36 9.19 0.08 18.71
C GLY A 36 9.95 1.39 18.83
N VAL A 37 11.14 1.47 18.27
CA VAL A 37 11.93 2.72 18.24
C VAL A 37 11.19 3.80 17.47
N ILE A 38 10.68 3.49 16.26
CA ILE A 38 9.91 4.46 15.46
C ILE A 38 8.65 4.90 16.20
N ALA A 39 7.93 3.98 16.85
CA ALA A 39 6.74 4.30 17.63
C ALA A 39 7.04 5.27 18.78
N ILE A 40 8.14 5.04 19.51
CA ILE A 40 8.61 5.94 20.58
C ILE A 40 8.94 7.32 20.01
N PHE A 41 9.71 7.38 18.90
CA PHE A 41 10.01 8.64 18.25
C PHE A 41 8.73 9.36 17.80
N THR A 42 7.82 8.65 17.16
CA THR A 42 6.55 9.23 16.70
C THR A 42 5.74 9.78 17.87
N PHE A 43 5.64 9.03 18.96
CA PHE A 43 4.90 9.46 20.15
C PHE A 43 5.44 10.78 20.74
N PHE A 44 6.74 10.93 20.80
CA PHE A 44 7.36 12.15 21.39
C PHE A 44 7.44 13.32 20.41
N PHE A 45 7.71 13.07 19.13
CA PHE A 45 8.01 14.13 18.17
C PHE A 45 6.82 14.50 17.28
N MET A 46 5.87 13.60 17.01
CA MET A 46 4.76 13.91 16.10
C MET A 46 3.71 14.80 16.78
N PRO A 47 3.44 16.02 16.26
CA PRO A 47 2.41 16.88 16.80
C PRO A 47 1.02 16.38 16.38
N PRO A 48 -0.03 16.60 17.21
CA PRO A 48 -1.39 16.17 16.87
C PRO A 48 -2.00 16.99 15.73
N THR A 49 -1.62 18.26 15.61
CA THR A 49 -2.09 19.19 14.55
C THR A 49 -1.01 20.22 14.27
N VAL A 50 -1.08 20.87 13.11
CA VAL A 50 -0.17 21.97 12.74
C VAL A 50 -0.23 23.12 13.72
N THR A 51 -1.42 23.41 14.29
CA THR A 51 -1.67 24.48 15.26
C THR A 51 -1.33 24.09 16.71
N ARG A 52 -0.93 22.85 16.97
CA ARG A 52 -0.53 22.37 18.31
C ARG A 52 0.78 21.61 18.25
N THR A 53 1.83 22.32 17.84
CA THR A 53 3.18 21.77 17.74
C THR A 53 3.96 21.86 19.03
N SER A 54 3.52 22.69 20.00
CA SER A 54 4.14 22.79 21.32
C SER A 54 4.02 21.50 22.13
N GLY A 55 5.03 21.16 22.93
CA GLY A 55 5.04 19.98 23.78
C GLY A 55 6.28 19.89 24.66
N ARG A 56 6.31 18.95 25.61
CA ARG A 56 7.43 18.78 26.55
C ARG A 56 8.78 18.57 25.84
N VAL A 57 8.81 17.81 24.76
CA VAL A 57 10.01 17.49 23.98
C VAL A 57 10.21 18.45 22.81
N ARG A 58 9.13 19.00 22.26
CA ARG A 58 9.13 19.89 21.09
C ARG A 58 9.36 21.37 21.44
N GLY A 59 9.40 21.71 22.72
CA GLY A 59 9.56 23.06 23.21
C GLY A 59 8.24 23.81 23.42
N ARG A 60 8.28 24.85 24.25
CA ARG A 60 7.06 25.65 24.59
C ARG A 60 6.57 26.51 23.42
N LYS A 61 7.47 26.97 22.55
CA LYS A 61 7.13 27.83 21.41
C LYS A 61 6.50 27.09 20.23
N GLY A 62 6.61 25.74 20.20
CA GLY A 62 6.19 24.96 19.04
C GLY A 62 7.19 25.05 17.88
N TRP A 63 6.79 24.56 16.69
CA TRP A 63 7.62 24.56 15.49
C TRP A 63 7.34 25.75 14.56
N PHE A 64 6.16 26.32 14.65
CA PHE A 64 5.68 27.40 13.79
C PHE A 64 5.31 28.63 14.61
N THR A 65 5.54 29.79 14.01
CA THR A 65 5.01 31.05 14.52
C THR A 65 3.50 31.15 14.25
N PRO A 66 2.74 32.00 14.97
CA PRO A 66 1.31 32.17 14.72
C PRO A 66 0.99 32.60 13.27
N GLU A 67 1.89 33.34 12.63
CA GLU A 67 1.75 33.74 11.23
C GLU A 67 1.93 32.54 10.29
N GLU A 68 2.94 31.72 10.51
CA GLU A 68 3.19 30.49 9.73
C GLU A 68 2.06 29.48 9.91
N GLU A 69 1.52 29.33 11.12
CA GLU A 69 0.33 28.50 11.38
C GLU A 69 -0.87 28.99 10.56
N GLY A 70 -1.10 30.31 10.51
CA GLY A 70 -2.15 30.94 9.72
C GLY A 70 -1.96 30.66 8.22
N ILE A 71 -0.74 30.78 7.71
CA ILE A 71 -0.43 30.51 6.31
C ILE A 71 -0.70 29.03 5.97
N LEU A 72 -0.24 28.11 6.82
CA LEU A 72 -0.43 26.66 6.61
C LEU A 72 -1.92 26.26 6.64
N VAL A 73 -2.68 26.79 7.59
CA VAL A 73 -4.14 26.54 7.67
C VAL A 73 -4.84 27.11 6.46
N ASN A 74 -4.56 28.37 6.08
CA ASN A 74 -5.18 29.01 4.92
C ASN A 74 -4.84 28.29 3.60
N ARG A 75 -3.63 27.76 3.47
CA ARG A 75 -3.24 26.96 2.29
C ARG A 75 -4.11 25.71 2.14
N VAL A 76 -4.34 25.00 3.24
CA VAL A 76 -5.21 23.80 3.24
C VAL A 76 -6.67 24.16 2.96
N LEU A 77 -7.17 25.25 3.54
CA LEU A 77 -8.55 25.72 3.34
C LEU A 77 -8.78 26.29 1.93
N ARG A 78 -7.75 26.85 1.32
CA ARG A 78 -7.79 27.33 -0.07
C ARG A 78 -7.90 26.18 -1.06
N ASP A 79 -7.21 25.07 -0.78
CA ASP A 79 -7.27 23.85 -1.61
C ASP A 79 -8.64 23.15 -1.47
N ASP A 80 -9.18 23.13 -0.24
CA ASP A 80 -10.45 22.47 0.05
C ASP A 80 -11.14 23.17 1.24
N PRO A 81 -12.11 24.08 0.99
CA PRO A 81 -12.82 24.82 2.03
C PRO A 81 -13.56 23.91 3.04
N PHE A 82 -14.00 22.72 2.61
CA PHE A 82 -14.68 21.76 3.49
C PHE A 82 -13.78 21.18 4.58
N LYS A 83 -12.47 21.31 4.44
CA LYS A 83 -11.52 20.92 5.49
C LYS A 83 -11.54 21.84 6.70
N GLY A 84 -12.19 23.01 6.61
CA GLY A 84 -12.44 23.89 7.75
C GLY A 84 -13.31 23.26 8.84
N ASP A 85 -14.21 22.36 8.47
CA ASP A 85 -15.07 21.62 9.41
C ASP A 85 -14.35 20.46 10.11
N MET A 86 -13.06 20.22 9.83
CA MET A 86 -12.27 19.10 10.37
C MET A 86 -11.90 19.20 11.85
N ASN A 87 -12.33 20.22 12.58
CA ASN A 87 -12.20 20.25 14.06
C ASN A 87 -13.02 19.16 14.76
N ASN A 88 -13.78 18.41 13.99
CA ASN A 88 -14.58 17.31 14.47
C ASN A 88 -13.71 16.05 14.66
N ARG A 89 -13.10 15.90 15.84
CA ARG A 89 -12.38 14.71 16.29
C ARG A 89 -13.29 13.49 16.54
N GLN A 90 -14.50 13.50 16.02
CA GLN A 90 -15.41 12.36 16.13
C GLN A 90 -14.91 11.25 15.21
N GLY A 91 -14.73 10.07 15.78
CA GLY A 91 -14.48 8.87 14.99
C GLY A 91 -15.63 8.59 14.02
N VAL A 92 -15.33 7.87 12.95
CA VAL A 92 -16.35 7.44 11.98
C VAL A 92 -17.39 6.60 12.69
N LYS A 93 -18.65 7.01 12.60
CA LYS A 93 -19.81 6.28 13.15
C LYS A 93 -20.31 5.25 12.14
N TRP A 94 -20.93 4.20 12.59
CA TRP A 94 -21.60 3.22 11.72
C TRP A 94 -22.65 3.85 10.81
N SER A 95 -23.32 4.91 11.26
CA SER A 95 -24.23 5.71 10.43
C SER A 95 -23.54 6.31 9.20
N ASP A 96 -22.29 6.77 9.33
CA ASP A 96 -21.55 7.38 8.24
C ASP A 96 -21.13 6.34 7.21
N VAL A 97 -20.71 5.15 7.65
CA VAL A 97 -20.42 4.01 6.79
C VAL A 97 -21.68 3.58 6.04
N TRP A 98 -22.81 3.47 6.75
CA TRP A 98 -24.09 3.10 6.14
C TRP A 98 -24.58 4.12 5.13
N PHE A 99 -24.34 5.40 5.38
CA PHE A 99 -24.63 6.46 4.41
C PHE A 99 -23.81 6.32 3.13
N CYS A 100 -22.50 6.04 3.25
CA CYS A 100 -21.64 5.80 2.10
C CYS A 100 -22.06 4.55 1.29
N LEU A 101 -22.50 3.48 1.97
CA LEU A 101 -22.95 2.27 1.31
C LEU A 101 -24.30 2.45 0.60
N LYS A 102 -25.14 3.39 1.02
CA LYS A 102 -26.40 3.72 0.33
C LYS A 102 -26.19 4.57 -0.92
N ASP A 103 -25.06 5.21 -1.06
CA ASP A 103 -24.71 6.00 -2.23
C ASP A 103 -24.36 5.08 -3.41
N LEU A 104 -25.35 4.78 -4.24
CA LEU A 104 -25.22 3.88 -5.39
C LEU A 104 -24.28 4.42 -6.46
N ASP A 105 -24.09 5.74 -6.54
CA ASP A 105 -23.21 6.38 -7.51
C ASP A 105 -21.73 6.05 -7.24
N SER A 106 -21.38 5.75 -6.00
CA SER A 106 -20.03 5.32 -5.59
C SER A 106 -19.77 3.82 -5.76
N TRP A 107 -20.81 2.99 -5.96
CA TRP A 107 -20.66 1.53 -6.09
C TRP A 107 -19.77 1.06 -7.23
N PRO A 108 -19.80 1.65 -8.43
CA PRO A 108 -18.88 1.26 -9.50
C PRO A 108 -17.40 1.42 -9.09
N LEU A 109 -17.06 2.45 -8.32
CA LEU A 109 -15.72 2.68 -7.82
C LEU A 109 -15.33 1.66 -6.75
N TYR A 110 -16.26 1.28 -5.87
CA TYR A 110 -16.02 0.24 -4.86
C TYR A 110 -15.80 -1.13 -5.49
N LEU A 111 -16.63 -1.52 -6.46
CA LEU A 111 -16.49 -2.77 -7.19
C LEU A 111 -15.19 -2.82 -7.99
N LEU A 112 -14.82 -1.71 -8.62
CA LEU A 112 -13.57 -1.60 -9.35
C LEU A 112 -12.38 -1.77 -8.39
N GLY A 113 -12.37 -1.05 -7.26
CA GLY A 113 -11.32 -1.15 -6.24
C GLY A 113 -11.18 -2.54 -5.64
N PHE A 114 -12.30 -3.22 -5.40
CA PHE A 114 -12.31 -4.61 -4.92
C PHE A 114 -11.76 -5.59 -5.96
N SER A 115 -12.20 -5.47 -7.22
CA SER A 115 -11.89 -6.46 -8.27
C SER A 115 -10.45 -6.34 -8.77
N ILE A 116 -9.87 -5.13 -8.76
CA ILE A 116 -8.59 -4.86 -9.41
C ILE A 116 -7.39 -5.48 -8.70
N THR A 117 -7.51 -5.74 -7.38
CA THR A 117 -6.47 -6.35 -6.57
C THR A 117 -6.51 -7.88 -6.57
N ILE A 118 -7.65 -8.48 -6.90
CA ILE A 118 -7.83 -9.94 -6.87
C ILE A 118 -6.79 -10.71 -7.71
N PRO A 119 -6.45 -10.32 -8.94
CA PRO A 119 -5.52 -11.10 -9.77
C PRO A 119 -4.08 -11.10 -9.26
N SER A 120 -3.62 -10.04 -8.61
CA SER A 120 -2.22 -9.87 -8.21
C SER A 120 -1.94 -10.29 -6.77
N GLN A 121 -2.94 -10.27 -5.89
CA GLN A 121 -2.76 -10.56 -4.46
C GLN A 121 -2.35 -12.00 -4.15
N PRO A 122 -3.04 -13.05 -4.65
CA PRO A 122 -2.61 -14.43 -4.37
C PRO A 122 -1.20 -14.74 -4.89
N PRO A 123 -0.82 -14.40 -6.14
CA PRO A 123 0.55 -14.59 -6.61
C PRO A 123 1.58 -13.86 -5.76
N SER A 124 1.30 -12.64 -5.31
CA SER A 124 2.25 -11.87 -4.51
C SER A 124 2.47 -12.47 -3.12
N THR A 125 1.40 -12.95 -2.49
CA THR A 125 1.45 -13.55 -1.16
C THR A 125 2.17 -14.91 -1.19
N TYR A 126 1.93 -15.70 -2.22
CA TYR A 126 2.42 -17.07 -2.30
C TYR A 126 3.61 -17.26 -3.24
N LEU A 127 4.23 -16.19 -3.75
CA LEU A 127 5.32 -16.28 -4.72
C LEU A 127 6.47 -17.18 -4.24
N SER A 128 6.98 -16.94 -3.03
CA SER A 128 8.07 -17.76 -2.46
C SER A 128 7.67 -19.23 -2.29
N PHE A 129 6.40 -19.49 -1.95
CA PHE A 129 5.87 -20.85 -1.85
C PHE A 129 5.76 -21.51 -3.23
N ILE A 130 5.27 -20.79 -4.25
CA ILE A 130 5.18 -21.28 -5.63
C ILE A 130 6.59 -21.62 -6.16
N LEU A 131 7.58 -20.78 -5.89
CA LEU A 131 8.96 -21.02 -6.29
C LEU A 131 9.55 -22.26 -5.61
N ARG A 132 9.20 -22.51 -4.35
CA ARG A 132 9.58 -23.75 -3.64
C ARG A 132 8.96 -25.01 -4.26
N LEU A 133 7.71 -24.92 -4.72
CA LEU A 133 7.09 -26.02 -5.47
C LEU A 133 7.78 -26.30 -6.82
N LEU A 134 8.49 -25.30 -7.36
CA LEU A 134 9.34 -25.44 -8.55
C LEU A 134 10.76 -25.93 -8.20
N ASN A 135 10.98 -26.48 -6.99
CA ASN A 135 12.23 -27.01 -6.46
C ASN A 135 13.36 -25.99 -6.22
N TYR A 136 13.03 -24.69 -6.06
CA TYR A 136 14.00 -23.71 -5.60
C TYR A 136 14.19 -23.78 -4.09
N ASN A 137 15.41 -23.54 -3.61
CA ASN A 137 15.73 -23.44 -2.19
C ASN A 137 15.04 -22.23 -1.55
N VAL A 138 14.90 -22.22 -0.22
CA VAL A 138 14.28 -21.08 0.52
C VAL A 138 14.97 -19.77 0.23
N ARG A 139 16.32 -19.78 0.21
CA ARG A 139 17.13 -18.61 -0.09
C ARG A 139 16.87 -18.10 -1.50
N ASP A 140 16.92 -18.99 -2.48
CA ASP A 140 16.75 -18.65 -3.89
C ASP A 140 15.32 -18.17 -4.18
N SER A 141 14.32 -18.79 -3.55
CA SER A 141 12.92 -18.37 -3.66
C SER A 141 12.70 -16.95 -3.16
N ASN A 142 13.34 -16.58 -2.06
CA ASN A 142 13.24 -15.22 -1.53
C ASN A 142 14.00 -14.22 -2.41
N LEU A 143 15.17 -14.55 -2.93
CA LEU A 143 15.93 -13.71 -3.85
C LEU A 143 15.18 -13.49 -5.17
N LEU A 144 14.57 -14.55 -5.72
CA LEU A 144 13.77 -14.49 -6.94
C LEU A 144 12.46 -13.67 -6.76
N ALA A 145 12.01 -13.44 -5.54
CA ALA A 145 10.88 -12.56 -5.29
C ALA A 145 11.25 -11.06 -5.39
N ILE A 146 12.53 -10.69 -5.24
CA ILE A 146 12.98 -9.29 -5.21
C ILE A 146 12.65 -8.53 -6.51
N PRO A 147 12.89 -9.05 -7.72
CA PRO A 147 12.60 -8.34 -8.96
C PRO A 147 11.14 -7.91 -9.08
N SER A 148 10.21 -8.80 -8.72
CA SER A 148 8.78 -8.47 -8.74
C SER A 148 8.42 -7.35 -7.77
N GLN A 149 9.05 -7.29 -6.59
CA GLN A 149 8.81 -6.27 -5.59
C GLN A 149 9.39 -4.90 -5.99
N ILE A 150 10.55 -4.90 -6.66
CA ILE A 150 11.14 -3.67 -7.22
C ILE A 150 10.23 -3.12 -8.31
N LEU A 151 9.80 -3.96 -9.25
CA LEU A 151 8.87 -3.57 -10.30
C LEU A 151 7.53 -3.08 -9.73
N TRP A 152 7.02 -3.73 -8.67
CA TRP A 152 5.81 -3.29 -7.98
C TRP A 152 5.97 -1.90 -7.37
N SER A 153 7.11 -1.62 -6.75
CA SER A 153 7.39 -0.30 -6.19
C SER A 153 7.45 0.79 -7.27
N LEU A 154 8.01 0.49 -8.43
CA LEU A 154 8.03 1.39 -9.58
C LEU A 154 6.62 1.59 -10.17
N ASN A 155 5.86 0.51 -10.30
CA ASN A 155 4.49 0.52 -10.83
C ASN A 155 3.47 1.17 -9.87
N MET A 156 3.84 1.46 -8.65
CA MET A 156 3.04 2.26 -7.73
C MET A 156 3.17 3.78 -8.02
N ILE A 157 4.34 4.21 -8.49
CA ILE A 157 4.67 5.63 -8.66
C ILE A 157 4.21 6.15 -10.03
N TRP A 158 4.59 5.47 -11.13
CA TRP A 158 4.38 6.00 -12.47
C TRP A 158 2.91 6.17 -12.87
N PRO A 159 1.94 5.31 -12.48
CA PRO A 159 0.53 5.53 -12.84
C PRO A 159 -0.02 6.79 -12.15
N THR A 160 0.42 7.07 -10.92
CA THR A 160 0.03 8.29 -10.21
C THR A 160 0.56 9.54 -10.91
N LEU A 161 1.82 9.53 -11.35
CA LEU A 161 2.41 10.62 -12.11
C LEU A 161 1.71 10.79 -13.47
N LEU A 162 1.40 9.68 -14.16
CA LEU A 162 0.71 9.68 -15.43
C LEU A 162 -0.71 10.26 -15.30
N SER A 163 -1.45 9.83 -14.27
CA SER A 163 -2.80 10.33 -13.98
C SER A 163 -2.80 11.84 -13.72
N ASN A 164 -1.84 12.32 -12.94
CA ASN A 164 -1.70 13.75 -12.69
C ASN A 164 -1.37 14.54 -13.97
N ARG A 165 -0.56 13.97 -14.86
CA ARG A 165 -0.19 14.61 -16.11
C ARG A 165 -1.32 14.63 -17.13
N LEU A 166 -2.06 13.54 -17.25
CA LEU A 166 -3.20 13.41 -18.17
C LEU A 166 -4.48 14.04 -17.59
N ARG A 167 -4.53 14.29 -16.29
CA ARG A 167 -5.74 14.69 -15.54
C ARG A 167 -6.89 13.69 -15.68
N GLU A 168 -6.55 12.44 -15.94
CA GLU A 168 -7.49 11.34 -16.15
C GLU A 168 -7.17 10.19 -15.19
N LYS A 169 -8.17 9.78 -14.40
CA LYS A 169 -8.03 8.70 -13.42
C LYS A 169 -8.58 7.38 -13.94
N SER A 170 -9.68 7.44 -14.69
CA SER A 170 -10.36 6.28 -15.21
C SER A 170 -9.50 5.46 -16.17
N LEU A 171 -8.94 6.12 -17.19
CA LEU A 171 -8.09 5.47 -18.19
C LEU A 171 -6.81 4.90 -17.56
N VAL A 172 -6.20 5.63 -16.62
CA VAL A 172 -4.99 5.14 -15.94
C VAL A 172 -5.30 3.95 -15.04
N SER A 173 -6.46 3.94 -14.38
CA SER A 173 -6.88 2.79 -13.58
C SER A 173 -7.14 1.53 -14.42
N SER A 174 -7.62 1.68 -15.66
CA SER A 174 -7.84 0.55 -16.59
C SER A 174 -6.54 -0.12 -17.05
N LEU A 175 -5.39 0.57 -16.97
CA LEU A 175 -4.08 -0.01 -17.32
C LEU A 175 -3.76 -1.27 -16.51
N ALA A 176 -4.26 -1.38 -15.29
CA ALA A 176 -4.12 -2.60 -14.49
C ALA A 176 -4.73 -3.81 -15.18
N GLY A 177 -5.94 -3.67 -15.75
CA GLY A 177 -6.59 -4.74 -16.51
C GLY A 177 -5.84 -5.09 -17.80
N VAL A 178 -5.42 -4.07 -18.55
CA VAL A 178 -4.65 -4.24 -19.79
C VAL A 178 -3.32 -4.93 -19.55
N TRP A 179 -2.67 -4.65 -18.43
CA TRP A 179 -1.43 -5.30 -18.03
C TRP A 179 -1.64 -6.73 -17.51
N GLY A 180 -2.61 -6.92 -16.61
CA GLY A 180 -2.80 -8.19 -15.91
C GLY A 180 -3.43 -9.27 -16.79
N LEU A 181 -4.36 -8.91 -17.66
CA LEU A 181 -5.13 -9.85 -18.46
C LEU A 181 -4.27 -10.72 -19.41
N PRO A 182 -3.32 -10.17 -20.19
CA PRO A 182 -2.41 -10.98 -21.01
C PRO A 182 -1.55 -11.94 -20.17
N CYS A 183 -1.06 -11.48 -19.01
CA CYS A 183 -0.27 -12.32 -18.11
C CYS A 183 -1.09 -13.49 -17.57
N LEU A 184 -2.34 -13.27 -17.21
CA LEU A 184 -3.26 -14.32 -16.74
C LEU A 184 -3.60 -15.31 -17.85
N ILE A 185 -3.92 -14.84 -19.06
CA ILE A 185 -4.20 -15.68 -20.21
C ILE A 185 -2.98 -16.56 -20.51
N ALA A 186 -1.78 -15.98 -20.55
CA ALA A 186 -0.54 -16.72 -20.78
C ALA A 186 -0.29 -17.75 -19.66
N LEU A 187 -0.56 -17.39 -18.39
CA LEU A 187 -0.37 -18.31 -17.26
C LEU A 187 -1.33 -19.51 -17.31
N VAL A 188 -2.58 -19.30 -17.71
CA VAL A 188 -3.59 -20.36 -17.86
C VAL A 188 -3.30 -21.24 -19.07
N SER A 189 -2.74 -20.69 -20.15
CA SER A 189 -2.40 -21.45 -21.36
C SER A 189 -1.13 -22.31 -21.21
N LEU A 190 -0.33 -22.09 -20.16
CA LEU A 190 0.83 -22.95 -19.89
C LEU A 190 0.39 -24.35 -19.43
N PRO A 191 1.03 -25.44 -19.97
CA PRO A 191 0.72 -26.79 -19.55
C PRO A 191 0.87 -26.99 -18.05
N HIS A 192 -0.05 -27.73 -17.44
CA HIS A 192 -0.08 -28.00 -15.99
C HIS A 192 1.05 -28.93 -15.52
N ALA A 193 1.85 -29.49 -16.44
CA ALA A 193 2.98 -30.33 -16.10
C ALA A 193 4.00 -29.55 -15.27
N MET A 194 4.29 -30.03 -14.07
CA MET A 194 5.29 -29.49 -13.14
C MET A 194 6.74 -29.76 -13.60
N GLY A 195 6.98 -29.91 -14.89
CA GLY A 195 8.30 -30.12 -15.44
C GLY A 195 9.14 -28.85 -15.47
N SER A 196 10.46 -29.04 -15.32
CA SER A 196 11.46 -27.95 -15.27
C SER A 196 11.46 -27.02 -16.50
N HIS A 197 10.96 -27.46 -17.65
CA HIS A 197 10.94 -26.68 -18.89
C HIS A 197 10.07 -25.44 -18.82
N TYR A 198 8.98 -25.47 -18.05
CA TYR A 198 8.05 -24.32 -17.91
C TYR A 198 8.26 -23.51 -16.62
N GLY A 199 9.18 -23.90 -15.76
CA GLY A 199 9.45 -23.23 -14.50
C GLY A 199 9.81 -21.75 -14.66
N TRP A 200 10.75 -21.49 -15.57
CA TRP A 200 11.19 -20.12 -15.87
C TRP A 200 10.12 -19.27 -16.55
N SER A 201 9.32 -19.87 -17.44
CA SER A 201 8.19 -19.16 -18.08
C SER A 201 7.13 -18.77 -17.06
N ARG A 202 6.79 -19.66 -16.12
CA ARG A 202 5.86 -19.35 -15.02
C ARG A 202 6.41 -18.28 -14.09
N TYR A 203 7.69 -18.38 -13.73
CA TYR A 203 8.36 -17.37 -12.93
C TYR A 203 8.32 -16.00 -13.62
N ALA A 204 8.66 -15.92 -14.89
CA ALA A 204 8.63 -14.68 -15.66
C ALA A 204 7.23 -14.07 -15.70
N LEU A 205 6.19 -14.88 -15.97
CA LEU A 205 4.81 -14.42 -15.99
C LEU A 205 4.33 -13.96 -14.61
N LEU A 206 4.68 -14.68 -13.55
CA LEU A 206 4.36 -14.27 -12.18
C LEU A 206 5.09 -12.97 -11.80
N THR A 207 6.36 -12.85 -12.17
CA THR A 207 7.16 -11.64 -11.93
C THR A 207 6.63 -10.44 -12.69
N LEU A 208 5.95 -10.61 -13.81
CA LEU A 208 5.26 -9.56 -14.55
C LEU A 208 3.84 -9.30 -14.07
N LEU A 209 3.14 -10.32 -13.56
CA LEU A 209 1.76 -10.20 -13.08
C LEU A 209 1.68 -9.49 -11.71
N ILE A 210 2.59 -9.84 -10.80
CA ILE A 210 2.61 -9.28 -9.44
C ILE A 210 2.74 -7.75 -9.44
N PRO A 211 3.67 -7.15 -10.20
CA PRO A 211 3.79 -5.70 -10.29
C PRO A 211 2.77 -5.04 -11.22
N CYS A 212 1.58 -5.63 -11.38
CA CYS A 212 0.50 -4.97 -12.08
C CYS A 212 0.35 -3.53 -11.57
N PRO A 213 0.16 -2.52 -12.45
CA PRO A 213 -0.05 -1.14 -12.03
C PRO A 213 -1.07 -1.08 -10.89
N TYR A 214 -0.69 -0.47 -9.79
CA TYR A 214 -1.51 -0.45 -8.57
C TYR A 214 -2.36 0.81 -8.50
N PRO A 215 -3.62 0.76 -8.94
CA PRO A 215 -4.46 1.95 -9.04
C PRO A 215 -5.16 2.32 -7.74
N LEU A 216 -5.02 1.55 -6.66
CA LEU A 216 -5.72 1.81 -5.40
C LEU A 216 -5.50 3.24 -4.87
N PRO A 217 -4.28 3.82 -4.85
CA PRO A 217 -4.10 5.21 -4.45
C PRO A 217 -4.87 6.21 -5.33
N LEU A 218 -4.94 5.96 -6.64
CA LEU A 218 -5.72 6.76 -7.57
C LEU A 218 -7.21 6.66 -7.30
N MET A 219 -7.69 5.45 -6.99
CA MET A 219 -9.08 5.20 -6.67
C MET A 219 -9.50 5.86 -5.37
N VAL A 220 -8.69 5.74 -4.31
CA VAL A 220 -8.92 6.42 -3.03
C VAL A 220 -8.96 7.94 -3.23
N GLY A 221 -8.04 8.48 -4.02
CA GLY A 221 -8.04 9.89 -4.40
C GLY A 221 -9.32 10.28 -5.17
N TRP A 222 -9.73 9.45 -6.14
CA TRP A 222 -10.92 9.69 -6.94
C TRP A 222 -12.21 9.66 -6.13
N VAL A 223 -12.37 8.63 -5.28
CA VAL A 223 -13.50 8.57 -4.34
C VAL A 223 -13.47 9.74 -3.36
N SER A 224 -12.30 10.12 -2.87
CA SER A 224 -12.14 11.28 -1.98
C SER A 224 -12.56 12.60 -2.64
N GLU A 225 -12.31 12.78 -3.91
CA GLU A 225 -12.74 13.99 -4.65
C GLU A 225 -14.25 14.01 -4.90
N ASN A 226 -14.86 12.85 -5.15
CA ASN A 226 -16.30 12.74 -5.37
C ASN A 226 -17.12 12.72 -4.07
N ALA A 227 -16.48 12.56 -2.92
CA ALA A 227 -17.19 12.58 -1.64
C ALA A 227 -17.46 14.01 -1.17
N TYR A 228 -18.74 14.37 -1.04
CA TYR A 228 -19.19 15.73 -0.71
C TYR A 228 -18.83 16.20 0.70
N SER A 229 -18.53 15.30 1.63
CA SER A 229 -18.19 15.67 3.01
C SER A 229 -16.91 14.99 3.49
N VAL A 230 -16.23 15.64 4.45
CA VAL A 230 -15.04 15.07 5.09
C VAL A 230 -15.35 13.75 5.79
N ARG A 231 -16.55 13.60 6.34
CA ARG A 231 -17.00 12.36 7.00
C ARG A 231 -17.13 11.21 6.01
N THR A 232 -17.73 11.44 4.84
CA THR A 232 -17.85 10.43 3.79
C THR A 232 -16.48 10.09 3.21
N ARG A 233 -15.59 11.06 2.98
CA ARG A 233 -14.19 10.83 2.57
C ARG A 233 -13.45 9.93 3.55
N THR A 234 -13.58 10.19 4.84
CA THR A 234 -12.91 9.41 5.88
C THR A 234 -13.47 7.99 5.94
N ALA A 235 -14.80 7.83 5.92
CA ALA A 235 -15.44 6.52 5.95
C ALA A 235 -15.03 5.66 4.75
N VAL A 236 -15.01 6.22 3.55
CA VAL A 236 -14.59 5.54 2.32
C VAL A 236 -13.11 5.16 2.36
N SER A 237 -12.24 6.05 2.82
CA SER A 237 -10.82 5.78 2.99
C SER A 237 -10.56 4.59 3.94
N TYR A 238 -11.30 4.51 5.05
CA TYR A 238 -11.19 3.42 6.00
C TYR A 238 -11.69 2.08 5.46
N THR A 239 -12.73 2.07 4.64
CA THR A 239 -13.24 0.83 4.03
C THR A 239 -12.27 0.25 3.01
N HIS A 240 -11.57 1.10 2.23
CA HIS A 240 -10.58 0.65 1.26
C HIS A 240 -9.23 0.22 1.86
N LEU A 241 -8.86 0.74 3.04
CA LEU A 241 -7.61 0.36 3.72
C LEU A 241 -7.73 -0.95 4.52
N ARG A 242 -8.95 -1.45 4.74
CA ARG A 242 -9.23 -2.72 5.45
C ARG A 242 -9.58 -3.89 4.52
N ALA A 243 -9.78 -3.67 3.25
CA ALA A 243 -9.97 -4.72 2.24
C ALA A 243 -8.62 -5.11 1.61
#